data_b805ec56e5749883f7d220e8fbbf9bc4
#
_entry.id   b805ec56e5749883f7d220e8fbbf9bc4
#
_cell.length_a   1.000
_cell.length_b   1.000
_cell.length_c   1.000
_cell.angle_alpha   90.00
_cell.angle_beta   90.00
_cell.angle_gamma   90.00
#
_symmetry.space_group_name_H-M   'P 1'
#
loop_
_entity.id
_entity.type
_entity.pdbx_description
1 polymer ?
#
loop_
_entity_poly.entity_id
_entity_poly.type
_entity_poly.pdbx_seq_one_letter_code
_entity_poly.pdbx_strand_id
1 'polypeptide(L)'
;MLRNFIELLGSVHVEVVEQVIWGIGNIAGDSSTTRDSVLHSGALDKIAAVLDKAPIGSSFLRNASWALSNLCRGRPQPDYNLVRRAIPTLIKVLVENDKEEIITDICWALSYLSDGAKDRI
;
A
#
# COMPACT_ATOMS: atom_id res chain seq x y z
N MET A 1 -12.03 -6.54 14.98
CA MET A 1 -11.28 -7.54 14.21
C MET A 1 -10.22 -6.93 13.30
N LEU A 2 -10.60 -6.01 12.42
CA LEU A 2 -9.64 -5.34 11.54
C LEU A 2 -8.54 -4.61 12.32
N ARG A 3 -8.90 -3.94 13.39
CA ARG A 3 -7.94 -3.22 14.24
C ARG A 3 -6.84 -4.13 14.78
N ASN A 4 -7.21 -5.30 15.30
CA ASN A 4 -6.24 -6.25 15.85
C ASN A 4 -5.34 -6.82 14.75
N PHE A 5 -5.91 -7.04 13.57
CA PHE A 5 -5.19 -7.52 12.41
C PHE A 5 -4.11 -6.52 12.00
N ILE A 6 -4.47 -5.24 11.96
CA ILE A 6 -3.54 -4.16 11.57
C ILE A 6 -2.44 -3.95 12.61
N GLU A 7 -2.74 -4.14 13.89
CA GLU A 7 -1.72 -4.04 14.93
C GLU A 7 -0.59 -5.05 14.74
N LEU A 8 -0.85 -6.18 14.09
CA LEU A 8 0.17 -7.19 13.79
C LEU A 8 1.23 -6.68 12.80
N LEU A 9 1.00 -5.57 12.12
CA LEU A 9 2.02 -4.96 11.27
C LEU A 9 3.24 -4.49 12.07
N GLY A 10 3.09 -4.31 13.38
CA GLY A 10 4.18 -4.00 14.28
C GLY A 10 4.91 -5.21 14.84
N SER A 11 4.55 -6.42 14.42
CA SER A 11 5.16 -7.65 14.92
C SER A 11 6.65 -7.71 14.57
N VAL A 12 7.44 -8.31 15.47
CA VAL A 12 8.86 -8.59 15.21
C VAL A 12 9.05 -9.78 14.28
N HIS A 13 8.00 -10.56 14.03
CA HIS A 13 8.04 -11.71 13.12
C HIS A 13 7.69 -11.28 11.70
N VAL A 14 8.68 -11.25 10.84
CA VAL A 14 8.53 -10.79 9.43
C VAL A 14 7.45 -11.58 8.70
N GLU A 15 7.39 -12.90 8.93
CA GLU A 15 6.40 -13.76 8.26
C GLU A 15 4.96 -13.37 8.63
N VAL A 16 4.74 -12.99 9.90
CA VAL A 16 3.42 -12.52 10.34
C VAL A 16 3.07 -11.22 9.64
N VAL A 17 4.00 -10.28 9.58
CA VAL A 17 3.78 -8.99 8.93
C VAL A 17 3.47 -9.19 7.44
N GLU A 18 4.21 -10.06 6.77
CA GLU A 18 4.00 -10.34 5.34
C GLU A 18 2.60 -10.93 5.08
N GLN A 19 2.16 -11.87 5.92
CA GLN A 19 0.83 -12.46 5.79
C GLN A 19 -0.28 -11.43 6.05
N VAL A 20 -0.08 -10.56 7.02
CA VAL A 20 -1.05 -9.49 7.32
C VAL A 20 -1.14 -8.51 6.14
N ILE A 21 -0.03 -8.11 5.56
CA ILE A 21 -0.01 -7.21 4.40
C ILE A 21 -0.75 -7.86 3.23
N TRP A 22 -0.51 -9.13 2.97
CA TRP A 22 -1.19 -9.85 1.91
C TRP A 22 -2.71 -9.88 2.14
N GLY A 23 -3.13 -10.17 3.38
CA GLY A 23 -4.55 -10.14 3.76
C GLY A 23 -5.16 -8.76 3.59
N ILE A 24 -4.46 -7.71 4.01
CA ILE A 24 -4.91 -6.33 3.84
C ILE A 24 -5.08 -5.99 2.35
N GLY A 25 -4.15 -6.42 1.51
CA GLY A 25 -4.22 -6.21 0.07
C GLY A 25 -5.45 -6.86 -0.54
N ASN A 26 -5.78 -8.08 -0.11
CA ASN A 26 -6.97 -8.77 -0.56
C ASN A 26 -8.25 -8.06 -0.11
N ILE A 27 -8.31 -7.62 1.14
CA ILE A 27 -9.45 -6.89 1.67
C ILE A 27 -9.65 -5.58 0.91
N ALA A 28 -8.56 -4.85 0.70
CA ALA A 28 -8.61 -3.57 -0.02
C ALA A 28 -9.03 -3.76 -1.48
N GLY A 29 -8.65 -4.87 -2.09
CA GLY A 29 -8.99 -5.17 -3.49
C GLY A 29 -10.40 -5.69 -3.69
N ASP A 30 -11.11 -6.04 -2.63
CA ASP A 30 -12.44 -6.65 -2.72
C ASP A 30 -13.51 -5.63 -3.14
N SER A 31 -13.54 -4.47 -2.49
CA SER A 31 -14.51 -3.41 -2.81
C SER A 31 -13.98 -2.07 -2.32
N SER A 32 -14.61 -0.97 -2.81
CA SER A 32 -14.27 0.37 -2.33
C SER A 32 -14.63 0.56 -0.86
N THR A 33 -15.67 -0.10 -0.38
CA THR A 33 -16.08 -0.03 1.02
C THR A 33 -15.03 -0.65 1.93
N THR A 34 -14.56 -1.86 1.61
CA THR A 34 -13.52 -2.52 2.40
C THR A 34 -12.18 -1.80 2.29
N ARG A 35 -11.84 -1.29 1.11
CA ARG A 35 -10.67 -0.45 0.90
C ARG A 35 -10.69 0.74 1.84
N ASP A 36 -11.80 1.46 1.90
CA ASP A 36 -11.92 2.67 2.73
C ASP A 36 -11.85 2.33 4.22
N SER A 37 -12.40 1.19 4.63
CA SER A 37 -12.27 0.73 6.02
C SER A 37 -10.81 0.53 6.41
N VAL A 38 -10.03 -0.05 5.52
CA VAL A 38 -8.59 -0.24 5.75
C VAL A 38 -7.88 1.12 5.82
N LEU A 39 -8.20 2.04 4.90
CA LEU A 39 -7.59 3.37 4.89
C LEU A 39 -7.88 4.14 6.18
N HIS A 40 -9.11 4.09 6.66
CA HIS A 40 -9.51 4.79 7.90
C HIS A 40 -8.89 4.18 9.15
N SER A 41 -8.43 2.93 9.08
CA SER A 41 -7.78 2.26 10.22
C SER A 41 -6.31 2.70 10.42
N GLY A 42 -5.73 3.43 9.47
CA GLY A 42 -4.33 3.85 9.54
C GLY A 42 -3.34 2.83 8.99
N ALA A 43 -3.82 1.79 8.32
CA ALA A 43 -2.96 0.74 7.79
C ALA A 43 -1.96 1.24 6.74
N LEU A 44 -2.35 2.24 5.95
CA LEU A 44 -1.48 2.76 4.89
C LEU A 44 -0.16 3.29 5.46
N ASP A 45 -0.22 4.08 6.53
CA ASP A 45 0.99 4.63 7.15
C ASP A 45 1.89 3.53 7.70
N LYS A 46 1.28 2.48 8.27
CA LYS A 46 2.03 1.35 8.83
C LYS A 46 2.69 0.52 7.73
N ILE A 47 1.99 0.30 6.63
CA ILE A 47 2.55 -0.42 5.48
C ILE A 47 3.68 0.39 4.86
N ALA A 48 3.52 1.70 4.72
CA ALA A 48 4.57 2.56 4.20
C ALA A 48 5.83 2.50 5.07
N ALA A 49 5.67 2.51 6.39
CA ALA A 49 6.80 2.40 7.32
C ALA A 49 7.52 1.05 7.17
N VAL A 50 6.78 -0.03 6.95
CA VAL A 50 7.35 -1.35 6.70
C VAL A 50 8.14 -1.35 5.39
N LEU A 51 7.58 -0.75 4.33
CA LEU A 51 8.25 -0.65 3.04
C LEU A 51 9.56 0.10 3.11
N ASP A 52 9.62 1.15 3.92
CA ASP A 52 10.83 1.94 4.07
C ASP A 52 12.01 1.12 4.61
N LYS A 53 11.72 0.04 5.32
CA LYS A 53 12.73 -0.84 5.95
C LYS A 53 12.92 -2.16 5.23
N ALA A 54 12.08 -2.48 4.24
CA ALA A 54 12.14 -3.77 3.56
C ALA A 54 13.37 -3.86 2.65
N PRO A 55 13.99 -5.06 2.57
CA PRO A 55 15.12 -5.25 1.66
C PRO A 55 14.73 -5.04 0.20
N ILE A 56 15.59 -4.39 -0.56
CA ILE A 56 15.39 -4.12 -1.98
C ILE A 56 15.16 -5.44 -2.73
N GLY A 57 14.11 -5.49 -3.54
CA GLY A 57 13.80 -6.65 -4.39
C GLY A 57 13.23 -7.86 -3.66
N SER A 58 12.93 -7.75 -2.36
CA SER A 58 12.41 -8.87 -1.58
C SER A 58 10.95 -9.19 -1.93
N SER A 59 10.53 -10.43 -1.66
CA SER A 59 9.12 -10.81 -1.80
C SER A 59 8.23 -10.01 -0.87
N PHE A 60 8.75 -9.65 0.28
CA PHE A 60 8.09 -8.78 1.24
C PHE A 60 7.75 -7.43 0.61
N LEU A 61 8.74 -6.80 -0.02
CA LEU A 61 8.59 -5.52 -0.69
C LEU A 61 7.57 -5.62 -1.84
N ARG A 62 7.62 -6.72 -2.59
CA ARG A 62 6.68 -6.97 -3.69
C ARG A 62 5.24 -7.05 -3.18
N ASN A 63 5.00 -7.81 -2.12
CA ASN A 63 3.66 -7.96 -1.56
C ASN A 63 3.13 -6.64 -0.99
N ALA A 64 3.99 -5.88 -0.33
CA ALA A 64 3.60 -4.60 0.26
C ALA A 64 3.32 -3.55 -0.82
N SER A 65 4.09 -3.54 -1.90
CA SER A 65 3.86 -2.65 -3.04
C SER A 65 2.51 -2.94 -3.71
N TRP A 66 2.19 -4.21 -3.88
CA TRP A 66 0.90 -4.63 -4.41
C TRP A 66 -0.25 -4.19 -3.50
N ALA A 67 -0.12 -4.39 -2.17
CA ALA A 67 -1.14 -3.98 -1.22
C ALA A 67 -1.38 -2.47 -1.26
N LEU A 68 -0.31 -1.67 -1.34
CA LEU A 68 -0.43 -0.22 -1.47
C LEU A 68 -1.15 0.17 -2.76
N SER A 69 -0.87 -0.51 -3.87
CA SER A 69 -1.55 -0.21 -5.13
C SER A 69 -3.05 -0.47 -5.02
N ASN A 70 -3.46 -1.52 -4.32
CA ASN A 70 -4.87 -1.80 -4.09
C ASN A 70 -5.54 -0.75 -3.20
N LEU A 71 -4.81 -0.17 -2.26
CA LEU A 71 -5.35 0.91 -1.41
C LEU A 71 -5.55 2.21 -2.19
N CYS A 72 -4.83 2.40 -3.28
CA CYS A 72 -4.93 3.62 -4.10
C CYS A 72 -5.94 3.49 -5.24
N ARG A 73 -6.47 2.30 -5.48
CA ARG A 73 -7.19 1.93 -6.69
C ARG A 73 -8.71 1.95 -6.48
N GLY A 74 -9.42 2.10 -7.59
CA GLY A 74 -10.86 1.82 -7.64
C GLY A 74 -11.74 3.05 -7.66
N ARG A 75 -13.04 2.80 -7.92
CA ARG A 75 -14.08 3.83 -7.97
C ARG A 75 -15.17 3.49 -6.97
N PRO A 76 -15.70 4.47 -6.22
CA PRO A 76 -15.19 5.85 -6.17
C PRO A 76 -13.77 5.91 -5.64
N GLN A 77 -13.02 6.93 -6.07
CA GLN A 77 -11.61 7.05 -5.68
C GLN A 77 -11.46 7.18 -4.17
N PRO A 78 -10.36 6.64 -3.60
CA PRO A 78 -10.09 6.82 -2.18
C PRO A 78 -9.81 8.28 -1.85
N ASP A 79 -10.00 8.65 -0.57
CA ASP A 79 -9.71 9.99 -0.09
C ASP A 79 -8.23 10.31 -0.35
N TYR A 80 -7.99 11.30 -1.21
CA TYR A 80 -6.65 11.69 -1.59
C TYR A 80 -5.80 12.12 -0.39
N ASN A 81 -6.40 12.77 0.60
CA ASN A 81 -5.67 13.18 1.80
C ASN A 81 -5.12 12.02 2.60
N LEU A 82 -5.72 10.83 2.46
CA LEU A 82 -5.22 9.63 3.11
C LEU A 82 -4.15 8.95 2.26
N VAL A 83 -4.41 8.76 0.95
CA VAL A 83 -3.50 7.98 0.10
C VAL A 83 -2.26 8.77 -0.34
N ARG A 84 -2.31 10.10 -0.36
CA ARG A 84 -1.15 10.93 -0.73
C ARG A 84 0.05 10.69 0.19
N ARG A 85 -0.19 10.21 1.38
CA ARG A 85 0.87 9.94 2.36
C ARG A 85 1.82 8.83 1.89
N ALA A 86 1.37 7.99 0.99
CA ALA A 86 2.20 6.92 0.44
C ALA A 86 3.16 7.41 -0.65
N ILE A 87 2.96 8.62 -1.20
CA ILE A 87 3.73 9.09 -2.35
C ILE A 87 5.25 9.06 -2.09
N PRO A 88 5.78 9.59 -0.97
CA PRO A 88 7.22 9.54 -0.75
C PRO A 88 7.77 8.12 -0.73
N THR A 89 7.06 7.19 -0.11
CA THR A 89 7.46 5.78 -0.06
C THR A 89 7.43 5.15 -1.45
N LEU A 90 6.37 5.43 -2.22
CA LEU A 90 6.25 4.90 -3.57
C LEU A 90 7.40 5.36 -4.46
N ILE A 91 7.76 6.63 -4.38
CA ILE A 91 8.88 7.19 -5.16
C ILE A 91 10.19 6.55 -4.75
N LYS A 92 10.42 6.39 -3.45
CA LYS A 92 11.63 5.75 -2.93
C LYS A 92 11.77 4.32 -3.45
N VAL A 93 10.69 3.55 -3.39
CA VAL A 93 10.68 2.17 -3.87
C VAL A 93 10.94 2.12 -5.36
N LEU A 94 10.33 3.02 -6.13
CA LEU A 94 10.51 3.08 -7.57
C LEU A 94 11.98 3.34 -7.94
N VAL A 95 12.63 4.25 -7.24
CA VAL A 95 14.02 4.64 -7.52
C VAL A 95 15.00 3.53 -7.12
N GLU A 96 14.74 2.84 -6.02
CA GLU A 96 15.69 1.88 -5.43
C GLU A 96 15.58 0.47 -6.00
N ASN A 97 14.52 0.14 -6.73
CA ASN A 97 14.27 -1.22 -7.19
C ASN A 97 14.36 -1.35 -8.70
N ASP A 98 14.78 -2.55 -9.15
CA ASP A 98 14.85 -2.91 -10.56
C ASP A 98 13.95 -4.10 -10.91
N LYS A 99 13.21 -4.63 -9.93
CA LYS A 99 12.29 -5.74 -10.16
C LYS A 99 11.06 -5.25 -10.91
N GLU A 100 10.79 -5.85 -12.06
CA GLU A 100 9.70 -5.45 -12.93
C GLU A 100 8.34 -5.46 -12.23
N GLU A 101 8.08 -6.50 -11.43
CA GLU A 101 6.80 -6.63 -10.73
C GLU A 101 6.58 -5.49 -9.73
N ILE A 102 7.62 -5.11 -9.00
CA ILE A 102 7.56 -4.03 -8.02
C ILE A 102 7.34 -2.70 -8.73
N ILE A 103 8.13 -2.45 -9.77
CA ILE A 103 8.02 -1.21 -10.56
C ILE A 103 6.64 -1.09 -11.17
N THR A 104 6.09 -2.17 -11.69
CA THR A 104 4.75 -2.18 -12.29
C THR A 104 3.69 -1.80 -11.28
N ASP A 105 3.70 -2.39 -10.08
CA ASP A 105 2.73 -2.07 -9.03
C ASP A 105 2.86 -0.62 -8.57
N ILE A 106 4.07 -0.13 -8.41
CA ILE A 106 4.30 1.25 -8.02
C ILE A 106 3.80 2.23 -9.08
N CYS A 107 4.05 1.93 -10.35
CA CYS A 107 3.56 2.76 -11.45
C CYS A 107 2.04 2.78 -11.50
N TRP A 108 1.37 1.64 -11.26
CA TRP A 108 -0.08 1.61 -11.17
C TRP A 108 -0.59 2.47 -10.03
N ALA A 109 0.03 2.36 -8.83
CA ALA A 109 -0.36 3.17 -7.68
C ALA A 109 -0.23 4.67 -7.98
N LEU A 110 0.88 5.10 -8.55
CA LEU A 110 1.09 6.51 -8.91
C LEU A 110 0.11 6.97 -9.97
N SER A 111 -0.22 6.10 -10.93
CA SER A 111 -1.21 6.39 -11.96
C SER A 111 -2.59 6.63 -11.33
N TYR A 112 -3.00 5.79 -10.40
CA TYR A 112 -4.28 5.97 -9.70
C TYR A 112 -4.31 7.28 -8.92
N LEU A 113 -3.20 7.65 -8.28
CA LEU A 113 -3.10 8.88 -7.48
C LEU A 113 -3.14 10.13 -8.35
N SER A 114 -2.62 10.05 -9.57
CA SER A 114 -2.61 11.20 -10.48
C SER A 114 -3.88 11.33 -11.30
N ASP A 115 -4.75 10.31 -11.28
CA ASP A 115 -6.02 10.35 -11.99
C ASP A 115 -7.01 11.22 -11.23
N GLY A 116 -7.80 12.03 -11.94
CA GLY A 116 -8.86 12.83 -11.36
C GLY A 116 -8.61 14.33 -11.48
N ALA A 117 -8.89 15.08 -10.40
CA ALA A 117 -8.84 16.53 -10.42
C ALA A 117 -7.43 17.08 -10.63
N LYS A 118 -7.34 18.24 -11.27
CA LYS A 118 -6.05 18.90 -11.59
C LYS A 118 -5.20 19.15 -10.34
N ASP A 119 -5.83 19.38 -9.21
CA ASP A 119 -5.12 19.65 -7.96
C ASP A 119 -4.37 18.45 -7.40
N ARG A 120 -4.56 17.26 -7.97
CA ARG A 120 -3.80 16.08 -7.59
C ARG A 120 -2.42 16.03 -8.25
N ILE A 121 -2.25 16.80 -9.28
CA ILE A 121 -1.00 16.87 -10.01
C ILE A 121 -0.13 17.98 -9.47
#